data_2f2a6008496b3927eb6fcaddf43e8e8e
#
_entry.id   2f2a6008496b3927eb6fcaddf43e8e8e
#
_cell.length_a   1.000
_cell.length_b   1.000
_cell.length_c   1.000
_cell.angle_alpha   90.00
_cell.angle_beta   90.00
_cell.angle_gamma   90.00
#
_symmetry.space_group_name_H-M   'P 1'
#
loop_
_entity.id
_entity.type
_entity.pdbx_description
1 polymer ?
#
loop_
_entity_poly.entity_id
_entity_poly.type
_entity_poly.pdbx_seq_one_letter_code
_entity_poly.pdbx_strand_id
1 'polypeptide(L)' 'MDIMKDKIRQALYELDILATELQIDQWLDYLKLLEKWNKVYN' A
#
# COMPACT_ATOMS: atom_id res chain seq x y z
N MET A 1 -24.17 -20.22 11.28
CA MET A 1 -22.87 -19.91 10.67
C MET A 1 -23.09 -19.35 9.27
N ASP A 2 -22.66 -18.14 9.03
CA ASP A 2 -22.92 -17.46 7.76
C ASP A 2 -21.62 -17.43 6.94
N ILE A 3 -21.49 -18.39 6.02
CA ILE A 3 -20.31 -18.54 5.16
C ILE A 3 -20.13 -17.32 4.25
N MET A 4 -21.23 -16.72 3.82
CA MET A 4 -21.18 -15.53 2.96
C MET A 4 -20.60 -14.32 3.70
N LYS A 5 -21.00 -14.12 4.96
CA LYS A 5 -20.44 -13.06 5.79
C LYS A 5 -18.94 -13.24 6.00
N ASP A 6 -18.51 -14.46 6.24
CA ASP A 6 -17.09 -14.75 6.45
C ASP A 6 -16.28 -14.47 5.19
N LYS A 7 -16.80 -14.81 4.03
CA LYS A 7 -16.15 -14.52 2.75
C LYS A 7 -16.05 -13.01 2.50
N ILE A 8 -17.08 -12.27 2.83
CA ILE A 8 -17.08 -10.81 2.67
C ILE A 8 -16.05 -10.18 3.60
N ARG A 9 -15.99 -10.60 4.84
CA ARG A 9 -14.99 -10.11 5.80
C ARG A 9 -13.58 -10.38 5.33
N GLN A 10 -13.34 -11.58 4.82
CA GLN A 10 -12.03 -11.96 4.29
C GLN A 10 -11.65 -11.10 3.08
N ALA A 11 -12.59 -10.87 2.17
CA ALA A 11 -12.34 -10.04 1.00
C ALA A 11 -12.02 -8.59 1.40
N LEU A 12 -12.74 -8.05 2.36
CA LEU A 12 -12.48 -6.69 2.87
C LEU A 12 -11.10 -6.60 3.52
N TYR A 13 -10.72 -7.61 4.27
CA TYR A 13 -9.41 -7.67 4.91
C TYR A 13 -8.29 -7.70 3.87
N GLU A 14 -8.44 -8.53 2.83
CA GLU A 14 -7.47 -8.62 1.75
C GLU A 14 -7.34 -7.31 0.97
N LEU A 15 -8.47 -6.65 0.71
CA LEU A 15 -8.46 -5.34 0.05
C LEU A 15 -7.76 -4.28 0.90
N ASP A 16 -7.93 -4.32 2.21
CA ASP A 16 -7.28 -3.39 3.12
C ASP A 16 -5.76 -3.58 3.11
N ILE A 17 -5.31 -4.84 3.13
CA ILE A 17 -3.88 -5.16 3.01
C ILE A 17 -3.32 -4.65 1.69
N LEU A 18 -4.03 -4.87 0.59
CA LEU A 18 -3.60 -4.43 -0.73
C LEU A 18 -3.50 -2.91 -0.80
N ALA A 19 -4.47 -2.20 -0.26
CA ALA A 19 -4.44 -0.74 -0.22
C ALA A 19 -3.25 -0.23 0.60
N THR A 20 -2.94 -0.88 1.72
CA THR A 20 -1.78 -0.52 2.55
C THR A 20 -0.48 -0.73 1.79
N GLU A 21 -0.35 -1.84 1.06
CA GLU A 21 0.84 -2.11 0.25
C GLU A 21 1.04 -1.08 -0.83
N LEU A 22 -0.05 -0.67 -1.50
CA LEU A 22 0.01 0.37 -2.52
C LEU A 22 0.46 1.71 -1.94
N GLN A 23 -0.01 2.06 -0.75
CA GLN A 23 0.41 3.28 -0.07
C GLN A 23 1.90 3.25 0.27
N ILE A 24 2.39 2.11 0.76
CA ILE A 24 3.81 1.93 1.06
C ILE A 24 4.65 2.09 -0.20
N ASP A 25 4.23 1.48 -1.31
CA ASP A 25 4.94 1.59 -2.57
C ASP A 25 5.00 3.04 -3.06
N GLN A 26 3.91 3.80 -2.92
CA GLN A 26 3.88 5.21 -3.26
C GLN A 26 4.85 6.03 -2.41
N TRP A 27 4.92 5.76 -1.11
CA TRP A 27 5.87 6.41 -0.21
C TRP A 27 7.30 6.09 -0.58
N LEU A 28 7.61 4.83 -0.91
CA LEU A 28 8.94 4.44 -1.31
C LEU A 28 9.36 5.12 -2.61
N ASP A 29 8.47 5.22 -3.57
CA ASP A 29 8.74 5.94 -4.83
C ASP A 29 9.02 7.42 -4.56
N TYR A 30 8.25 8.03 -3.66
CA TYR A 30 8.45 9.42 -3.28
C TYR A 30 9.82 9.63 -2.63
N LEU A 31 10.21 8.75 -1.72
CA LEU A 31 11.50 8.82 -1.05
C LEU A 31 12.67 8.64 -2.04
N LYS A 32 12.52 7.74 -2.99
CA LYS A 32 13.53 7.56 -4.05
C LYS A 32 13.66 8.81 -4.90
N LEU A 33 12.56 9.46 -5.19
CA LEU A 33 12.58 10.71 -5.94
C LEU A 33 13.30 11.81 -5.17
N LEU A 34 13.01 11.95 -3.88
CA LEU A 34 13.69 12.93 -3.02
C LEU A 34 15.19 12.67 -2.95
N GLU A 35 15.60 11.43 -2.82
CA GLU A 35 17.02 11.05 -2.81
C GLU A 35 17.70 11.46 -4.10
N LYS A 36 17.06 11.20 -5.23
CA LYS A 36 17.58 11.59 -6.55
C LYS A 36 17.75 13.10 -6.64
N TRP A 37 16.77 13.86 -6.17
CA TRP A 37 16.84 15.33 -6.16
C TRP A 37 17.99 15.82 -5.30
N ASN A 38 18.17 15.26 -4.12
CA ASN A 38 19.26 15.62 -3.24
C ASN A 38 20.63 15.40 -3.89
N LYS A 39 20.79 14.33 -4.64
CA LYS A 39 22.05 14.06 -5.34
C LYS A 39 22.32 15.04 -6.46
N VAL A 40 21.28 15.55 -7.12
CA VAL A 40 21.41 16.49 -8.24
C VAL A 40 21.71 17.90 -7.75
N TYR A 41 21.12 18.30 -6.63
CA TYR A 41 21.21 19.68 -6.15
C TYR A 41 22.15 19.90 -4.95
N ASN A 42 22.81 18.86 -4.54
CA ASN A 42 23.65 18.94 -3.33
C ASN A 42 25.14 19.09 -3.70
#